data_57ef507aa60e2b3aa03794615da15192
#
_entry.id   57ef507aa60e2b3aa03794615da15192
#
_cell.length_a   1.000
_cell.length_b   1.000
_cell.length_c   1.000
_cell.angle_alpha   90.00
_cell.angle_beta   90.00
_cell.angle_gamma   90.00
#
_symmetry.space_group_name_H-M   'P 1'
#
loop_
_entity.id
_entity.type
_entity.pdbx_description
1 polymer ?
#
loop_
_entity_poly.entity_id
_entity_poly.type
_entity_poly.pdbx_seq_one_letter_code
_entity_poly.pdbx_strand_id
1 'polypeptide(L)'
;MIRHSGSLLAILLALVLLWAPLPFGGVTPWAGALLAALCFGALALATAAMESPRALRPAALPAGALAALALLGLLQAAPLPAGLVAAVSPGHGEIERQAAALGAAAPARLTLAVSSTRRAALGWAAAAAAFLAAAVAGQRRGLRRWLGGAVVAGALFQVFFGARDWFARSTTLWGVDLHASATRLRGTFVNPNHLAAYLEMALPVAFAWSWWALRRARDEPRIERRIALAAPPAMLWLTLFTGLSFTGSRGGLLAAVAAVSVQGVLVAGERRRWWLAPLGTAVALAGVAAVAAVGWQEGLGRLLSTNAADVSWGARLREYGAALDLWRRFPATGTGLGTFRDAFPLVQPTDLQGTWWHPHGDLLEVLVTAGLAGVALLAAGLWGLTARLLAVLRAGGRSEDRAAALAALGVLVSLAVHEGLDFGLSMPGNAVTLAVLLGAAAAARVRESSAELGHARQDPAPVEALELQHVEPAPERRRRPKRRRRGSRGRLDGEVPQRRPVEP
;
A
#
# COMPACT_ATOMS: atom_id res chain seq x y z
N MET A 1 18.81 18.60 -13.09
CA MET A 1 19.05 17.39 -12.27
C MET A 1 17.81 16.93 -11.51
N ILE A 2 17.18 17.70 -10.63
CA ILE A 2 16.04 17.28 -9.75
C ILE A 2 14.83 16.69 -10.51
N ARG A 3 14.49 17.18 -11.71
CA ARG A 3 13.38 16.61 -12.50
C ARG A 3 13.67 15.19 -13.01
N HIS A 4 14.91 14.92 -13.40
CA HIS A 4 15.32 13.58 -13.86
C HIS A 4 15.39 12.57 -12.71
N SER A 5 15.92 12.98 -11.54
CA SER A 5 15.98 12.11 -10.36
C SER A 5 14.60 11.63 -9.89
N GLY A 6 13.58 12.52 -9.93
CA GLY A 6 12.21 12.12 -9.56
C GLY A 6 11.57 11.12 -10.53
N SER A 7 11.89 11.21 -11.83
CA SER A 7 11.41 10.23 -12.82
C SER A 7 12.14 8.89 -12.69
N LEU A 8 13.45 8.91 -12.45
CA LEU A 8 14.23 7.69 -12.18
C LEU A 8 13.74 6.97 -10.92
N LEU A 9 13.46 7.71 -9.86
CA LEU A 9 12.88 7.17 -8.64
C LEU A 9 11.54 6.46 -8.92
N ALA A 10 10.65 7.09 -9.68
CA ALA A 10 9.36 6.50 -10.00
C ALA A 10 9.50 5.25 -10.88
N ILE A 11 10.43 5.24 -11.84
CA ILE A 11 10.74 4.07 -12.66
C ILE A 11 11.27 2.94 -11.77
N LEU A 12 12.23 3.22 -10.87
CA LEU A 12 12.75 2.20 -9.97
C LEU A 12 11.66 1.62 -9.07
N LEU A 13 10.80 2.47 -8.46
CA LEU A 13 9.69 2.00 -7.65
C LEU A 13 8.67 1.19 -8.45
N ALA A 14 8.39 1.57 -9.70
CA ALA A 14 7.51 0.80 -10.57
C ALA A 14 8.10 -0.58 -10.90
N LEU A 15 9.41 -0.64 -11.18
CA LEU A 15 10.13 -1.90 -11.40
C LEU A 15 10.11 -2.77 -10.14
N VAL A 16 10.32 -2.18 -8.96
CA VAL A 16 10.20 -2.88 -7.66
C VAL A 16 8.80 -3.47 -7.50
N LEU A 17 7.74 -2.69 -7.75
CA LEU A 17 6.36 -3.15 -7.64
C LEU A 17 6.02 -4.30 -8.60
N LEU A 18 6.53 -4.26 -9.83
CA LEU A 18 6.31 -5.32 -10.82
C LEU A 18 7.11 -6.58 -10.50
N TRP A 19 8.33 -6.41 -9.98
CA TRP A 19 9.23 -7.53 -9.71
C TRP A 19 8.96 -8.21 -8.35
N ALA A 20 8.60 -7.45 -7.32
CA ALA A 20 8.47 -7.93 -5.94
C ALA A 20 7.62 -9.20 -5.77
N PRO A 21 6.46 -9.37 -6.43
CA PRO A 21 5.67 -10.59 -6.31
C PRO A 21 6.22 -11.78 -7.12
N LEU A 22 7.09 -11.54 -8.14
CA LEU A 22 7.47 -12.58 -9.10
C LEU A 22 8.24 -13.75 -8.47
N PRO A 23 9.28 -13.54 -7.64
CA PRO A 23 10.03 -14.65 -7.05
C PRO A 23 9.32 -15.20 -5.81
N PHE A 24 8.20 -15.91 -6.00
CA PHE A 24 7.40 -16.54 -4.94
C PHE A 24 6.90 -15.55 -3.88
N GLY A 25 6.59 -14.29 -4.28
CA GLY A 25 6.23 -13.23 -3.32
C GLY A 25 7.43 -12.65 -2.56
N GLY A 26 8.65 -12.92 -3.00
CA GLY A 26 9.89 -12.41 -2.37
C GLY A 26 10.37 -13.21 -1.17
N VAL A 27 9.85 -14.41 -0.92
CA VAL A 27 10.15 -15.21 0.31
C VAL A 27 11.50 -15.90 0.27
N THR A 28 12.09 -16.11 -0.90
CA THR A 28 13.43 -16.71 -0.98
C THR A 28 14.49 -15.75 -0.43
N PRO A 29 15.53 -16.22 0.28
CA PRO A 29 16.51 -15.33 0.92
C PRO A 29 17.16 -14.33 -0.03
N TRP A 30 17.51 -14.77 -1.24
CA TRP A 30 18.13 -13.91 -2.25
C TRP A 30 17.15 -12.84 -2.76
N ALA A 31 15.87 -13.20 -2.96
CA ALA A 31 14.85 -12.27 -3.43
C ALA A 31 14.54 -11.21 -2.37
N GLY A 32 14.40 -11.62 -1.11
CA GLY A 32 14.23 -10.69 0.00
C GLY A 32 15.41 -9.73 0.16
N ALA A 33 16.64 -10.22 0.03
CA ALA A 33 17.84 -9.38 0.10
C ALA A 33 17.91 -8.38 -1.06
N LEU A 34 17.64 -8.82 -2.29
CA LEU A 34 17.60 -7.94 -3.46
C LEU A 34 16.49 -6.90 -3.33
N LEU A 35 15.32 -7.29 -2.86
CA LEU A 35 14.19 -6.37 -2.65
C LEU A 35 14.56 -5.29 -1.62
N ALA A 36 15.19 -5.68 -0.50
CA ALA A 36 15.67 -4.72 0.49
C ALA A 36 16.72 -3.76 -0.10
N ALA A 37 17.68 -4.27 -0.86
CA ALA A 37 18.69 -3.44 -1.54
C ALA A 37 18.05 -2.43 -2.52
N LEU A 38 17.05 -2.86 -3.30
CA LEU A 38 16.30 -1.98 -4.19
C LEU A 38 15.50 -0.91 -3.44
N CYS A 39 14.91 -1.25 -2.28
CA CYS A 39 14.21 -0.28 -1.43
C CYS A 39 15.17 0.77 -0.86
N PHE A 40 16.36 0.38 -0.40
CA PHE A 40 17.39 1.33 0.06
C PHE A 40 17.95 2.17 -1.09
N GLY A 41 18.15 1.59 -2.28
CA GLY A 41 18.50 2.32 -3.49
C GLY A 41 17.44 3.36 -3.87
N ALA A 42 16.15 3.00 -3.76
CA ALA A 42 15.06 3.94 -3.98
C ALA A 42 15.06 5.07 -2.94
N LEU A 43 15.35 4.78 -1.67
CA LEU A 43 15.49 5.80 -0.63
C LEU A 43 16.67 6.75 -0.93
N ALA A 44 17.82 6.23 -1.36
CA ALA A 44 18.98 7.04 -1.76
C ALA A 44 18.64 7.96 -2.94
N LEU A 45 17.92 7.46 -3.96
CA LEU A 45 17.43 8.31 -5.05
C LEU A 45 16.39 9.33 -4.57
N ALA A 46 15.56 8.97 -3.61
CA ALA A 46 14.55 9.86 -3.05
C ALA A 46 15.20 11.05 -2.32
N THR A 47 16.29 10.83 -1.56
CA THR A 47 17.03 11.93 -0.92
C THR A 47 17.58 12.92 -1.94
N ALA A 48 18.11 12.42 -3.08
CA ALA A 48 18.59 13.25 -4.18
C ALA A 48 17.46 13.97 -4.96
N ALA A 49 16.25 13.42 -4.96
CA ALA A 49 15.08 13.99 -5.64
C ALA A 49 14.24 14.93 -4.76
N MET A 50 14.51 14.97 -3.47
CA MET A 50 13.73 15.72 -2.49
C MET A 50 13.99 17.23 -2.59
N GLU A 51 12.93 18.00 -2.85
CA GLU A 51 13.02 19.46 -2.93
C GLU A 51 13.00 20.12 -1.53
N SER A 52 12.28 19.55 -0.58
CA SER A 52 12.20 20.05 0.79
C SER A 52 11.83 18.95 1.78
N PRO A 53 12.55 18.80 2.91
CA PRO A 53 12.18 17.87 3.98
C PRO A 53 10.80 18.15 4.59
N ARG A 54 10.34 19.40 4.56
CA ARG A 54 9.01 19.79 5.06
C ARG A 54 7.88 19.10 4.32
N ALA A 55 8.10 18.75 3.05
CA ALA A 55 7.11 18.03 2.23
C ALA A 55 6.86 16.58 2.72
N LEU A 56 7.73 16.02 3.55
CA LEU A 56 7.57 14.69 4.17
C LEU A 56 6.84 14.72 5.51
N ARG A 57 6.54 15.89 6.10
CA ARG A 57 5.81 15.99 7.38
C ARG A 57 4.55 15.12 7.44
N PRO A 58 3.71 15.06 6.36
CA PRO A 58 2.51 14.22 6.36
C PRO A 58 2.79 12.72 6.44
N ALA A 59 3.98 12.29 6.02
CA ALA A 59 4.46 10.91 6.03
C ALA A 59 5.31 10.56 7.26
N ALA A 60 5.66 11.55 8.10
CA ALA A 60 6.66 11.40 9.16
C ALA A 60 6.25 10.38 10.22
N LEU A 61 5.00 10.44 10.71
CA LEU A 61 4.55 9.53 11.77
C LEU A 61 4.49 8.07 11.29
N PRO A 62 3.85 7.71 10.16
CA PRO A 62 3.85 6.33 9.68
C PRO A 62 5.26 5.84 9.29
N ALA A 63 6.09 6.69 8.68
CA ALA A 63 7.48 6.34 8.37
C ALA A 63 8.32 6.12 9.64
N GLY A 64 8.14 6.98 10.64
CA GLY A 64 8.79 6.87 11.95
C GLY A 64 8.38 5.60 12.68
N ALA A 65 7.10 5.20 12.60
CA ALA A 65 6.62 3.95 13.18
C ALA A 65 7.26 2.71 12.54
N LEU A 66 7.37 2.67 11.20
CA LEU A 66 8.07 1.59 10.50
C LEU A 66 9.56 1.52 10.85
N ALA A 67 10.23 2.69 10.91
CA ALA A 67 11.64 2.78 11.30
C ALA A 67 11.83 2.37 12.78
N ALA A 68 10.91 2.74 13.67
CA ALA A 68 10.93 2.35 15.07
C ALA A 68 10.73 0.84 15.27
N LEU A 69 9.89 0.18 14.44
CA LEU A 69 9.78 -1.28 14.44
C LEU A 69 11.08 -1.95 14.01
N ALA A 70 11.76 -1.42 12.97
CA ALA A 70 13.07 -1.91 12.58
C ALA A 70 14.10 -1.75 13.72
N LEU A 71 14.12 -0.58 14.37
CA LEU A 71 14.99 -0.29 15.51
C LEU A 71 14.66 -1.20 16.70
N LEU A 72 13.39 -1.44 17.00
CA LEU A 72 12.96 -2.40 18.03
C LEU A 72 13.58 -3.78 17.80
N GLY A 73 13.51 -4.29 16.55
CA GLY A 73 14.13 -5.57 16.20
C GLY A 73 15.67 -5.56 16.37
N LEU A 74 16.35 -4.46 16.03
CA LEU A 74 17.79 -4.33 16.26
C LEU A 74 18.11 -4.31 17.76
N LEU A 75 17.30 -3.61 18.57
CA LEU A 75 17.43 -3.59 20.04
C LEU A 75 17.17 -4.96 20.66
N GLN A 76 16.14 -5.67 20.18
CA GLN A 76 15.85 -7.03 20.62
C GLN A 76 17.04 -7.98 20.34
N ALA A 77 17.70 -7.83 19.17
CA ALA A 77 18.83 -8.65 18.75
C ALA A 77 20.19 -8.22 19.37
N ALA A 78 20.25 -7.07 20.02
CA ALA A 78 21.45 -6.57 20.66
C ALA A 78 21.75 -7.33 21.98
N PRO A 79 23.02 -7.55 22.32
CA PRO A 79 23.38 -8.04 23.66
C PRO A 79 23.10 -6.94 24.68
N LEU A 80 22.42 -7.27 25.75
CA LEU A 80 22.00 -6.37 26.82
C LEU A 80 22.45 -6.91 28.19
N PRO A 81 22.57 -6.08 29.23
CA PRO A 81 22.79 -6.56 30.59
C PRO A 81 21.69 -7.49 31.05
N ALA A 82 22.02 -8.65 31.62
CA ALA A 82 21.06 -9.70 32.03
C ALA A 82 20.00 -9.15 32.99
N GLY A 83 20.38 -8.30 33.94
CA GLY A 83 19.43 -7.65 34.86
C GLY A 83 18.41 -6.77 34.14
N LEU A 84 18.80 -6.07 33.07
CA LEU A 84 17.89 -5.27 32.25
C LEU A 84 16.91 -6.16 31.47
N VAL A 85 17.41 -7.24 30.86
CA VAL A 85 16.58 -8.21 30.14
C VAL A 85 15.54 -8.80 31.08
N ALA A 86 15.94 -9.27 32.26
CA ALA A 86 15.04 -9.85 33.24
C ALA A 86 13.99 -8.83 33.77
N ALA A 87 14.37 -7.55 33.91
CA ALA A 87 13.46 -6.50 34.36
C ALA A 87 12.44 -6.12 33.28
N VAL A 88 12.85 -6.02 32.02
CA VAL A 88 11.98 -5.61 30.89
C VAL A 88 11.13 -6.78 30.39
N SER A 89 11.68 -8.01 30.41
CA SER A 89 11.01 -9.21 29.95
C SER A 89 11.38 -10.41 30.84
N PRO A 90 10.61 -10.65 31.92
CA PRO A 90 10.85 -11.76 32.82
C PRO A 90 10.93 -13.11 32.14
N GLY A 91 10.15 -13.32 31.05
CA GLY A 91 10.19 -14.56 30.26
C GLY A 91 11.54 -14.82 29.60
N HIS A 92 12.21 -13.78 29.05
CA HIS A 92 13.57 -13.93 28.52
C HIS A 92 14.57 -14.20 29.65
N GLY A 93 14.45 -13.50 30.78
CA GLY A 93 15.30 -13.74 31.95
C GLY A 93 15.17 -15.16 32.51
N GLU A 94 13.99 -15.77 32.44
CA GLU A 94 13.78 -17.16 32.83
C GLU A 94 14.47 -18.13 31.86
N ILE A 95 14.28 -17.94 30.55
CA ILE A 95 14.93 -18.78 29.52
C ILE A 95 16.46 -18.67 29.64
N GLU A 96 16.97 -17.48 29.91
CA GLU A 96 18.41 -17.25 30.11
C GLU A 96 18.94 -18.03 31.33
N ARG A 97 18.24 -18.00 32.46
CA ARG A 97 18.59 -18.76 33.67
C ARG A 97 18.60 -20.27 33.39
N GLN A 98 17.58 -20.76 32.67
CA GLN A 98 17.49 -22.17 32.31
C GLN A 98 18.63 -22.58 31.38
N ALA A 99 18.97 -21.76 30.37
CA ALA A 99 20.08 -21.99 29.47
C ALA A 99 21.43 -22.01 30.23
N ALA A 100 21.65 -21.09 31.16
CA ALA A 100 22.83 -21.03 31.99
C ALA A 100 22.96 -22.26 32.89
N ALA A 101 21.86 -22.76 33.47
CA ALA A 101 21.84 -23.99 34.27
C ALA A 101 22.21 -25.24 33.46
N LEU A 102 21.98 -25.22 32.13
CA LEU A 102 22.37 -26.26 31.19
C LEU A 102 23.79 -26.04 30.61
N GLY A 103 24.53 -25.06 31.12
CA GLY A 103 25.88 -24.74 30.65
C GLY A 103 25.94 -23.95 29.34
N ALA A 104 24.82 -23.48 28.82
CA ALA A 104 24.75 -22.67 27.62
C ALA A 104 24.95 -21.18 27.98
N ALA A 105 26.20 -20.69 27.92
CA ALA A 105 26.47 -19.25 28.12
C ALA A 105 26.27 -18.49 26.81
N ALA A 106 25.28 -17.64 26.79
CA ALA A 106 25.01 -16.69 25.68
C ALA A 106 24.73 -15.29 26.23
N PRO A 107 25.07 -14.21 25.48
CA PRO A 107 24.69 -12.86 25.88
C PRO A 107 23.18 -12.72 25.97
N ALA A 108 22.69 -12.10 27.06
CA ALA A 108 21.28 -11.84 27.28
C ALA A 108 20.69 -10.93 26.18
N ARG A 109 19.48 -11.24 25.73
CA ARG A 109 18.79 -10.53 24.63
C ARG A 109 17.29 -10.59 24.82
N LEU A 110 16.59 -9.68 24.13
CA LEU A 110 15.12 -9.64 24.07
C LEU A 110 14.59 -10.40 22.82
N THR A 111 15.30 -11.47 22.43
CA THR A 111 14.89 -12.34 21.32
C THR A 111 15.32 -13.78 21.53
N LEU A 112 14.45 -14.71 21.14
CA LEU A 112 14.72 -16.14 21.16
C LEU A 112 15.50 -16.64 19.93
N ALA A 113 15.54 -15.83 18.82
CA ALA A 113 16.27 -16.20 17.61
C ALA A 113 16.85 -14.95 16.92
N VAL A 114 18.14 -14.68 17.17
CA VAL A 114 18.84 -13.47 16.67
C VAL A 114 18.79 -13.32 15.15
N SER A 115 18.99 -14.42 14.41
CA SER A 115 19.02 -14.41 12.95
C SER A 115 17.64 -14.06 12.36
N SER A 116 16.56 -14.59 12.93
CA SER A 116 15.19 -14.31 12.51
C SER A 116 14.83 -12.84 12.79
N THR A 117 15.18 -12.34 13.99
CA THR A 117 14.94 -10.96 14.37
C THR A 117 15.69 -9.94 13.51
N ARG A 118 16.97 -10.23 13.19
CA ARG A 118 17.74 -9.35 12.28
C ARG A 118 17.14 -9.30 10.87
N ARG A 119 16.69 -10.45 10.34
CA ARG A 119 16.01 -10.49 9.03
C ARG A 119 14.70 -9.71 9.05
N ALA A 120 13.89 -9.87 10.09
CA ALA A 120 12.64 -9.11 10.23
C ALA A 120 12.91 -7.60 10.38
N ALA A 121 13.91 -7.20 11.18
CA ALA A 121 14.32 -5.81 11.30
C ALA A 121 14.74 -5.20 9.96
N LEU A 122 15.51 -5.95 9.14
CA LEU A 122 15.85 -5.54 7.78
C LEU A 122 14.61 -5.38 6.89
N GLY A 123 13.63 -6.28 7.00
CA GLY A 123 12.35 -6.18 6.28
C GLY A 123 11.56 -4.91 6.64
N TRP A 124 11.44 -4.61 7.93
CA TRP A 124 10.80 -3.37 8.40
C TRP A 124 11.55 -2.11 7.96
N ALA A 125 12.89 -2.14 7.98
CA ALA A 125 13.72 -1.03 7.47
C ALA A 125 13.53 -0.84 5.96
N ALA A 126 13.48 -1.92 5.18
CA ALA A 126 13.19 -1.88 3.74
C ALA A 126 11.79 -1.33 3.45
N ALA A 127 10.78 -1.73 4.23
CA ALA A 127 9.42 -1.18 4.13
C ALA A 127 9.39 0.33 4.46
N ALA A 128 10.10 0.77 5.50
CA ALA A 128 10.25 2.20 5.82
C ALA A 128 10.93 2.98 4.67
N ALA A 129 12.00 2.41 4.09
CA ALA A 129 12.70 3.00 2.95
C ALA A 129 11.79 3.12 1.71
N ALA A 130 11.06 2.06 1.38
CA ALA A 130 10.10 2.04 0.27
C ALA A 130 8.96 3.06 0.48
N PHE A 131 8.41 3.13 1.70
CA PHE A 131 7.37 4.09 2.09
C PHE A 131 7.84 5.54 1.91
N LEU A 132 9.03 5.89 2.44
CA LEU A 132 9.60 7.23 2.32
C LEU A 132 9.91 7.59 0.87
N ALA A 133 10.53 6.67 0.12
CA ALA A 133 10.83 6.86 -1.29
C ALA A 133 9.55 7.12 -2.11
N ALA A 134 8.50 6.34 -1.84
CA ALA A 134 7.20 6.52 -2.46
C ALA A 134 6.50 7.82 -2.03
N ALA A 135 6.66 8.27 -0.79
CA ALA A 135 6.16 9.56 -0.33
C ALA A 135 6.82 10.73 -1.08
N VAL A 136 8.13 10.66 -1.37
CA VAL A 136 8.81 11.65 -2.21
C VAL A 136 8.26 11.62 -3.64
N ALA A 137 8.21 10.44 -4.29
CA ALA A 137 7.68 10.30 -5.65
C ALA A 137 6.21 10.75 -5.73
N GLY A 138 5.41 10.42 -4.73
CA GLY A 138 3.98 10.69 -4.62
C GLY A 138 3.62 12.18 -4.51
N GLN A 139 4.56 13.07 -4.22
CA GLN A 139 4.35 14.54 -4.26
C GLN A 139 3.95 15.02 -5.65
N ARG A 140 4.38 14.31 -6.71
CA ARG A 140 3.97 14.55 -8.09
C ARG A 140 2.80 13.63 -8.45
N ARG A 141 1.61 14.20 -8.67
CA ARG A 141 0.37 13.45 -8.96
C ARG A 141 0.52 12.46 -10.11
N GLY A 142 1.23 12.86 -11.16
CA GLY A 142 1.51 11.99 -12.31
C GLY A 142 2.26 10.72 -11.89
N LEU A 143 3.33 10.85 -11.10
CA LEU A 143 4.13 9.71 -10.62
C LEU A 143 3.32 8.82 -9.67
N ARG A 144 2.49 9.40 -8.81
CA ARG A 144 1.58 8.64 -7.93
C ARG A 144 0.60 7.76 -8.72
N ARG A 145 0.06 8.29 -9.83
CA ARG A 145 -0.79 7.50 -10.73
C ARG A 145 0.00 6.36 -11.39
N TRP A 146 1.24 6.60 -11.79
CA TRP A 146 2.12 5.59 -12.35
C TRP A 146 2.39 4.45 -11.37
N LEU A 147 2.66 4.75 -10.09
CA LEU A 147 2.85 3.73 -9.05
C LEU A 147 1.58 2.89 -8.85
N GLY A 148 0.41 3.53 -8.76
CA GLY A 148 -0.87 2.81 -8.75
C GLY A 148 -1.06 1.95 -10.00
N GLY A 149 -0.63 2.45 -11.17
CA GLY A 149 -0.64 1.71 -12.44
C GLY A 149 0.24 0.47 -12.42
N ALA A 150 1.42 0.57 -11.84
CA ALA A 150 2.33 -0.56 -11.71
C ALA A 150 1.73 -1.67 -10.82
N VAL A 151 1.08 -1.32 -9.71
CA VAL A 151 0.39 -2.30 -8.85
C VAL A 151 -0.76 -2.98 -9.60
N VAL A 152 -1.61 -2.23 -10.29
CA VAL A 152 -2.71 -2.81 -11.07
C VAL A 152 -2.20 -3.68 -12.21
N ALA A 153 -1.14 -3.25 -12.91
CA ALA A 153 -0.52 -4.04 -13.98
C ALA A 153 0.10 -5.34 -13.44
N GLY A 154 0.80 -5.27 -12.31
CA GLY A 154 1.31 -6.45 -11.61
C GLY A 154 0.20 -7.40 -11.21
N ALA A 155 -0.90 -6.88 -10.67
CA ALA A 155 -2.06 -7.67 -10.28
C ALA A 155 -2.75 -8.35 -11.48
N LEU A 156 -2.89 -7.65 -12.60
CA LEU A 156 -3.38 -8.26 -13.85
C LEU A 156 -2.47 -9.38 -14.34
N PHE A 157 -1.15 -9.14 -14.33
CA PHE A 157 -0.19 -10.18 -14.67
C PHE A 157 -0.38 -11.42 -13.77
N GLN A 158 -0.52 -11.24 -12.46
CA GLN A 158 -0.76 -12.33 -11.52
C GLN A 158 -2.04 -13.11 -11.81
N VAL A 159 -3.13 -12.40 -12.18
CA VAL A 159 -4.40 -13.04 -12.56
C VAL A 159 -4.24 -13.87 -13.83
N PHE A 160 -3.67 -13.29 -14.89
CA PHE A 160 -3.54 -13.99 -16.18
C PHE A 160 -2.53 -15.14 -16.14
N PHE A 161 -1.38 -14.91 -15.47
CA PHE A 161 -0.39 -15.96 -15.26
C PHE A 161 -0.95 -17.10 -14.42
N GLY A 162 -1.63 -16.77 -13.33
CA GLY A 162 -2.27 -17.76 -12.46
C GLY A 162 -3.41 -18.50 -13.14
N ALA A 163 -4.18 -17.84 -14.03
CA ALA A 163 -5.24 -18.49 -14.81
C ALA A 163 -4.63 -19.52 -15.79
N ARG A 164 -3.54 -19.17 -16.48
CA ARG A 164 -2.80 -20.13 -17.32
C ARG A 164 -2.39 -21.38 -16.54
N ASP A 165 -1.77 -21.21 -15.37
CA ASP A 165 -1.31 -22.33 -14.54
C ASP A 165 -2.48 -23.17 -13.99
N TRP A 166 -3.58 -22.50 -13.65
CA TRP A 166 -4.80 -23.16 -13.17
C TRP A 166 -5.47 -24.00 -14.28
N PHE A 167 -5.61 -23.46 -15.50
CA PHE A 167 -6.15 -24.21 -16.64
C PHE A 167 -5.24 -25.37 -17.05
N ALA A 168 -3.90 -25.19 -16.98
CA ALA A 168 -2.93 -26.23 -17.26
C ALA A 168 -2.78 -27.27 -16.14
N ARG A 169 -3.46 -27.09 -14.99
CA ARG A 169 -3.27 -27.92 -13.77
C ARG A 169 -1.78 -28.06 -13.42
N SER A 170 -1.00 -26.99 -13.57
CA SER A 170 0.43 -27.00 -13.38
C SER A 170 0.82 -27.40 -11.96
N THR A 171 1.77 -28.34 -11.83
CA THR A 171 2.40 -28.72 -10.56
C THR A 171 3.63 -27.89 -10.27
N THR A 172 4.15 -27.15 -11.23
CA THR A 172 5.38 -26.38 -11.13
C THR A 172 5.13 -24.88 -11.11
N LEU A 173 6.01 -24.14 -10.47
CA LEU A 173 6.09 -22.69 -10.51
C LEU A 173 7.57 -22.32 -10.73
N TRP A 174 7.88 -21.60 -11.80
CA TRP A 174 9.26 -21.27 -12.21
C TRP A 174 10.20 -22.51 -12.28
N GLY A 175 9.67 -23.66 -12.68
CA GLY A 175 10.42 -24.93 -12.75
C GLY A 175 10.59 -25.65 -11.40
N VAL A 176 10.14 -25.08 -10.30
CA VAL A 176 10.13 -25.72 -8.99
C VAL A 176 8.85 -26.56 -8.87
N ASP A 177 8.98 -27.85 -8.59
CA ASP A 177 7.84 -28.72 -8.31
C ASP A 177 7.27 -28.39 -6.91
N LEU A 178 5.99 -28.05 -6.88
CA LEU A 178 5.26 -27.76 -5.63
C LEU A 178 4.52 -28.97 -5.07
N HIS A 179 4.69 -30.14 -5.70
CA HIS A 179 4.06 -31.42 -5.32
C HIS A 179 2.53 -31.40 -5.24
N ALA A 180 1.90 -30.31 -5.77
CA ALA A 180 0.46 -30.15 -5.82
C ALA A 180 0.04 -29.40 -7.09
N SER A 181 -0.99 -29.91 -7.77
CA SER A 181 -1.53 -29.22 -8.94
C SER A 181 -2.22 -27.91 -8.55
N ALA A 182 -2.21 -26.93 -9.46
CA ALA A 182 -2.89 -25.66 -9.27
C ALA A 182 -4.42 -25.88 -9.33
N THR A 183 -5.06 -26.11 -8.18
CA THR A 183 -6.51 -26.22 -8.04
C THR A 183 -7.18 -24.87 -7.75
N ARG A 184 -6.38 -23.87 -7.39
CA ARG A 184 -6.79 -22.48 -7.08
C ARG A 184 -5.85 -21.52 -7.80
N LEU A 185 -6.33 -20.31 -8.11
CA LEU A 185 -5.51 -19.28 -8.71
C LEU A 185 -4.49 -18.78 -7.70
N ARG A 186 -3.20 -18.98 -7.99
CA ARG A 186 -2.09 -18.63 -7.08
C ARG A 186 -1.10 -17.62 -7.65
N GLY A 187 -1.16 -17.35 -8.98
CA GLY A 187 -0.18 -16.48 -9.64
C GLY A 187 1.25 -16.99 -9.46
N THR A 188 2.15 -16.10 -9.13
CA THR A 188 3.54 -16.43 -8.80
C THR A 188 3.77 -16.69 -7.30
N PHE A 189 2.72 -16.74 -6.50
CA PHE A 189 2.78 -17.13 -5.09
C PHE A 189 2.60 -18.62 -4.93
N VAL A 190 3.19 -19.20 -3.87
CA VAL A 190 2.97 -20.59 -3.54
C VAL A 190 1.56 -20.80 -2.97
N ASN A 191 1.14 -19.89 -2.08
CA ASN A 191 -0.18 -19.94 -1.44
C ASN A 191 -1.17 -18.97 -2.13
N PRO A 192 -2.34 -19.45 -2.58
CA PRO A 192 -3.39 -18.61 -3.17
C PRO A 192 -3.88 -17.47 -2.25
N ASN A 193 -3.81 -17.62 -0.94
CA ASN A 193 -4.20 -16.57 0.00
C ASN A 193 -3.24 -15.38 -0.04
N HIS A 194 -1.94 -15.63 -0.27
CA HIS A 194 -0.96 -14.55 -0.43
C HIS A 194 -1.17 -13.77 -1.73
N LEU A 195 -1.64 -14.46 -2.81
CA LEU A 195 -2.10 -13.77 -4.00
C LEU A 195 -3.36 -12.94 -3.70
N ALA A 196 -4.30 -13.46 -2.91
CA ALA A 196 -5.49 -12.71 -2.52
C ALA A 196 -5.11 -11.40 -1.82
N ALA A 197 -4.19 -11.43 -0.84
CA ALA A 197 -3.67 -10.25 -0.17
C ALA A 197 -3.01 -9.24 -1.14
N TYR A 198 -2.33 -9.72 -2.19
CA TYR A 198 -1.79 -8.86 -3.24
C TYR A 198 -2.90 -8.19 -4.08
N LEU A 199 -3.91 -8.96 -4.51
CA LEU A 199 -5.03 -8.46 -5.32
C LEU A 199 -5.89 -7.45 -4.55
N GLU A 200 -6.03 -7.61 -3.24
CA GLU A 200 -6.73 -6.71 -2.36
C GLU A 200 -6.09 -5.33 -2.24
N MET A 201 -4.80 -5.20 -2.51
CA MET A 201 -4.15 -3.90 -2.62
C MET A 201 -4.47 -3.20 -3.95
N ALA A 202 -4.67 -3.96 -5.03
CA ALA A 202 -4.97 -3.42 -6.36
C ALA A 202 -6.46 -3.06 -6.54
N LEU A 203 -7.37 -3.83 -5.94
CA LEU A 203 -8.82 -3.62 -6.05
C LEU A 203 -9.30 -2.23 -5.58
N PRO A 204 -8.91 -1.72 -4.40
CA PRO A 204 -9.27 -0.38 -3.97
C PRO A 204 -8.69 0.73 -4.86
N VAL A 205 -7.53 0.50 -5.49
CA VAL A 205 -6.95 1.43 -6.48
C VAL A 205 -7.83 1.49 -7.73
N ALA A 206 -8.21 0.33 -8.27
CA ALA A 206 -9.08 0.24 -9.44
C ALA A 206 -10.48 0.84 -9.15
N PHE A 207 -11.04 0.65 -7.94
CA PHE A 207 -12.27 1.29 -7.50
C PHE A 207 -12.14 2.82 -7.48
N ALA A 208 -11.10 3.35 -6.87
CA ALA A 208 -10.87 4.79 -6.79
C ALA A 208 -10.68 5.41 -8.19
N TRP A 209 -10.05 4.69 -9.13
CA TRP A 209 -9.96 5.11 -10.54
C TRP A 209 -11.31 5.08 -11.24
N SER A 210 -12.14 4.06 -11.00
CA SER A 210 -13.51 4.00 -11.52
C SER A 210 -14.34 5.20 -11.03
N TRP A 211 -14.27 5.51 -9.74
CA TRP A 211 -14.90 6.68 -9.17
C TRP A 211 -14.39 8.00 -9.79
N TRP A 212 -13.08 8.14 -9.94
CA TRP A 212 -12.46 9.32 -10.55
C TRP A 212 -12.86 9.48 -12.02
N ALA A 213 -12.86 8.39 -12.79
CA ALA A 213 -13.27 8.35 -14.19
C ALA A 213 -14.77 8.70 -14.36
N LEU A 214 -15.64 8.13 -13.53
CA LEU A 214 -17.07 8.46 -13.50
C LEU A 214 -17.33 9.93 -13.18
N ARG A 215 -16.51 10.56 -12.33
CA ARG A 215 -16.63 12.00 -12.07
C ARG A 215 -16.28 12.82 -13.31
N ARG A 216 -15.24 12.45 -14.04
CA ARG A 216 -14.84 13.14 -15.29
C ARG A 216 -15.85 12.91 -16.40
N ALA A 217 -16.38 11.68 -16.50
CA ALA A 217 -17.36 11.31 -17.52
C ALA A 217 -18.71 12.07 -17.39
N ARG A 218 -19.02 12.63 -16.23
CA ARG A 218 -20.30 13.36 -16.01
C ARG A 218 -20.41 14.63 -16.80
N ASP A 219 -19.29 15.34 -16.95
CA ASP A 219 -19.22 16.62 -17.63
C ASP A 219 -19.03 16.44 -19.15
N GLU A 220 -18.88 15.18 -19.59
CA GLU A 220 -18.72 14.83 -21.01
C GLU A 220 -20.11 14.68 -21.65
N PRO A 221 -20.45 15.47 -22.69
CA PRO A 221 -21.77 15.43 -23.33
C PRO A 221 -21.98 14.19 -24.21
N ARG A 222 -20.92 13.61 -24.77
CA ARG A 222 -20.98 12.47 -25.70
C ARG A 222 -20.99 11.15 -24.96
N ILE A 223 -22.02 10.31 -25.20
CA ILE A 223 -22.19 9.04 -24.51
C ILE A 223 -21.04 8.06 -24.77
N GLU A 224 -20.50 8.03 -26.01
CA GLU A 224 -19.39 7.17 -26.39
C GLU A 224 -18.14 7.51 -25.58
N ARG A 225 -17.87 8.81 -25.36
CA ARG A 225 -16.73 9.26 -24.54
C ARG A 225 -16.96 8.99 -23.05
N ARG A 226 -18.20 9.09 -22.58
CA ARG A 226 -18.53 8.68 -21.19
C ARG A 226 -18.20 7.24 -20.96
N ILE A 227 -18.61 6.35 -21.87
CA ILE A 227 -18.33 4.92 -21.80
C ILE A 227 -16.82 4.68 -21.92
N ALA A 228 -16.14 5.28 -22.89
CA ALA A 228 -14.70 5.15 -23.08
C ALA A 228 -13.87 5.59 -21.83
N LEU A 229 -14.37 6.56 -21.06
CA LEU A 229 -13.73 7.01 -19.82
C LEU A 229 -14.02 6.08 -18.63
N ALA A 230 -15.26 5.61 -18.50
CA ALA A 230 -15.72 4.92 -17.30
C ALA A 230 -15.51 3.39 -17.36
N ALA A 231 -15.66 2.78 -18.55
CA ALA A 231 -15.62 1.33 -18.70
C ALA A 231 -14.25 0.71 -18.39
N PRO A 232 -13.10 1.24 -18.87
CA PRO A 232 -11.81 0.59 -18.65
C PRO A 232 -11.47 0.38 -17.17
N PRO A 233 -11.55 1.38 -16.26
CA PRO A 233 -11.25 1.15 -14.85
C PRO A 233 -12.24 0.20 -14.17
N ALA A 234 -13.52 0.21 -14.59
CA ALA A 234 -14.52 -0.71 -14.09
C ALA A 234 -14.24 -2.16 -14.52
N MET A 235 -13.82 -2.35 -15.78
CA MET A 235 -13.41 -3.67 -16.29
C MET A 235 -12.15 -4.17 -15.58
N LEU A 236 -11.17 -3.31 -15.31
CA LEU A 236 -10.00 -3.66 -14.51
C LEU A 236 -10.40 -4.15 -13.13
N TRP A 237 -11.28 -3.41 -12.44
CA TRP A 237 -11.78 -3.83 -11.14
C TRP A 237 -12.48 -5.19 -11.20
N LEU A 238 -13.35 -5.41 -12.20
CA LEU A 238 -14.07 -6.66 -12.38
C LEU A 238 -13.11 -7.84 -12.65
N THR A 239 -12.09 -7.65 -13.49
CA THR A 239 -11.06 -8.65 -13.78
C THR A 239 -10.29 -9.04 -12.52
N LEU A 240 -9.86 -8.06 -11.73
CA LEU A 240 -9.15 -8.30 -10.48
C LEU A 240 -10.04 -9.00 -9.44
N PHE A 241 -11.31 -8.60 -9.34
CA PHE A 241 -12.26 -9.21 -8.44
C PHE A 241 -12.57 -10.67 -8.82
N THR A 242 -12.69 -10.94 -10.11
CA THR A 242 -12.80 -12.32 -10.65
C THR A 242 -11.56 -13.13 -10.28
N GLY A 243 -10.37 -12.58 -10.51
CA GLY A 243 -9.10 -13.23 -10.11
C GLY A 243 -9.05 -13.54 -8.61
N LEU A 244 -9.45 -12.58 -7.77
CA LEU A 244 -9.54 -12.78 -6.32
C LEU A 244 -10.49 -13.94 -5.97
N SER A 245 -11.65 -13.99 -6.61
CA SER A 245 -12.65 -15.06 -6.36
C SER A 245 -12.08 -16.44 -6.69
N PHE A 246 -11.32 -16.58 -7.78
CA PHE A 246 -10.67 -17.84 -8.14
C PHE A 246 -9.47 -18.21 -7.26
N THR A 247 -8.97 -17.29 -6.39
CA THR A 247 -8.05 -17.70 -5.34
C THR A 247 -8.72 -18.59 -4.28
N GLY A 248 -10.05 -18.54 -4.17
CA GLY A 248 -10.82 -19.24 -3.15
C GLY A 248 -10.49 -18.79 -1.71
N SER A 249 -9.92 -17.59 -1.53
CA SER A 249 -9.64 -17.00 -0.22
C SER A 249 -10.89 -16.38 0.37
N ARG A 250 -11.38 -16.98 1.47
CA ARG A 250 -12.56 -16.47 2.20
C ARG A 250 -12.25 -15.11 2.85
N GLY A 251 -11.07 -15.00 3.48
CA GLY A 251 -10.57 -13.77 4.06
C GLY A 251 -10.48 -12.67 3.01
N GLY A 252 -9.93 -12.99 1.83
CA GLY A 252 -9.79 -12.07 0.71
C GLY A 252 -11.10 -11.54 0.16
N LEU A 253 -12.10 -12.39 -0.01
CA LEU A 253 -13.42 -11.96 -0.45
C LEU A 253 -14.11 -11.07 0.59
N LEU A 254 -14.04 -11.43 1.86
CA LEU A 254 -14.58 -10.61 2.95
C LEU A 254 -13.89 -9.25 3.01
N ALA A 255 -12.58 -9.21 2.90
CA ALA A 255 -11.78 -8.01 2.87
C ALA A 255 -12.12 -7.08 1.69
N ALA A 256 -12.27 -7.66 0.48
CA ALA A 256 -12.68 -6.89 -0.70
C ALA A 256 -14.08 -6.29 -0.55
N VAL A 257 -15.05 -7.04 -0.01
CA VAL A 257 -16.41 -6.53 0.27
C VAL A 257 -16.35 -5.41 1.31
N ALA A 258 -15.58 -5.57 2.39
CA ALA A 258 -15.41 -4.54 3.42
C ALA A 258 -14.81 -3.25 2.82
N ALA A 259 -13.75 -3.38 2.01
CA ALA A 259 -13.09 -2.24 1.37
C ALA A 259 -14.04 -1.49 0.43
N VAL A 260 -14.75 -2.19 -0.45
CA VAL A 260 -15.72 -1.58 -1.39
C VAL A 260 -16.86 -0.92 -0.63
N SER A 261 -17.37 -1.54 0.45
CA SER A 261 -18.42 -0.96 1.29
C SER A 261 -17.97 0.35 1.93
N VAL A 262 -16.79 0.38 2.54
CA VAL A 262 -16.24 1.61 3.15
C VAL A 262 -15.96 2.67 2.08
N GLN A 263 -15.35 2.32 0.96
CA GLN A 263 -15.13 3.26 -0.15
C GLN A 263 -16.46 3.80 -0.70
N GLY A 264 -17.49 2.96 -0.82
CA GLY A 264 -18.84 3.34 -1.21
C GLY A 264 -19.46 4.35 -0.24
N VAL A 265 -19.36 4.09 1.08
CA VAL A 265 -19.82 5.01 2.13
C VAL A 265 -19.11 6.36 2.06
N LEU A 266 -17.78 6.36 1.90
CA LEU A 266 -16.98 7.59 1.79
C LEU A 266 -17.38 8.42 0.56
N VAL A 267 -17.65 7.76 -0.58
CA VAL A 267 -18.11 8.41 -1.82
C VAL A 267 -19.56 8.94 -1.68
N ALA A 268 -20.44 8.17 -1.04
CA ALA A 268 -21.83 8.56 -0.81
C ALA A 268 -21.94 9.74 0.15
N GLY A 269 -21.14 9.75 1.21
CA GLY A 269 -21.08 10.82 2.20
C GLY A 269 -20.71 12.17 1.62
N GLU A 270 -19.84 12.22 0.59
CA GLU A 270 -19.51 13.44 -0.14
C GLU A 270 -20.71 14.15 -0.77
N ARG A 271 -21.79 13.41 -1.05
CA ARG A 271 -22.97 13.86 -1.79
C ARG A 271 -24.23 13.95 -0.96
N ARG A 272 -24.16 13.66 0.35
CA ARG A 272 -25.35 13.45 1.19
C ARG A 272 -26.32 12.40 0.61
N ARG A 273 -25.82 11.44 -0.18
CA ARG A 273 -26.59 10.37 -0.82
C ARG A 273 -26.30 9.04 -0.16
N TRP A 274 -26.51 8.95 1.15
CA TRP A 274 -26.24 7.75 1.97
C TRP A 274 -26.95 6.49 1.46
N TRP A 275 -28.06 6.64 0.74
CA TRP A 275 -28.77 5.53 0.11
C TRP A 275 -27.98 4.85 -1.02
N LEU A 276 -26.91 5.44 -1.55
CA LEU A 276 -26.00 4.81 -2.53
C LEU A 276 -24.97 3.88 -1.87
N ALA A 277 -24.73 3.97 -0.57
CA ALA A 277 -23.80 3.10 0.13
C ALA A 277 -24.23 1.62 0.07
N PRO A 278 -25.50 1.25 0.36
CA PRO A 278 -25.95 -0.14 0.20
C PRO A 278 -25.93 -0.63 -1.24
N LEU A 279 -26.05 0.26 -2.25
CA LEU A 279 -25.94 -0.12 -3.65
C LEU A 279 -24.54 -0.63 -4.00
N GLY A 280 -23.45 0.03 -3.52
CA GLY A 280 -22.08 -0.44 -3.69
C GLY A 280 -21.86 -1.81 -3.07
N THR A 281 -22.37 -1.99 -1.86
CA THR A 281 -22.34 -3.30 -1.16
C THR A 281 -23.16 -4.35 -1.90
N ALA A 282 -24.37 -4.00 -2.36
CA ALA A 282 -25.22 -4.90 -3.13
C ALA A 282 -24.58 -5.32 -4.46
N VAL A 283 -23.90 -4.40 -5.17
CA VAL A 283 -23.14 -4.71 -6.40
C VAL A 283 -21.96 -5.63 -6.09
N ALA A 284 -21.23 -5.39 -4.99
CA ALA A 284 -20.14 -6.28 -4.56
C ALA A 284 -20.68 -7.69 -4.22
N LEU A 285 -21.79 -7.77 -3.47
CA LEU A 285 -22.43 -9.05 -3.12
C LEU A 285 -23.00 -9.75 -4.36
N ALA A 286 -23.61 -9.01 -5.29
CA ALA A 286 -24.08 -9.56 -6.57
C ALA A 286 -22.91 -10.06 -7.44
N GLY A 287 -21.77 -9.36 -7.43
CA GLY A 287 -20.53 -9.82 -8.06
C GLY A 287 -20.01 -11.12 -7.43
N VAL A 288 -20.01 -11.22 -6.10
CA VAL A 288 -19.71 -12.46 -5.38
C VAL A 288 -20.67 -13.56 -5.79
N ALA A 289 -21.98 -13.29 -5.81
CA ALA A 289 -23.00 -14.25 -6.20
C ALA A 289 -22.89 -14.69 -7.67
N ALA A 290 -22.56 -13.77 -8.60
CA ALA A 290 -22.38 -14.08 -10.02
C ALA A 290 -21.12 -14.96 -10.26
N VAL A 291 -20.02 -14.64 -9.61
CA VAL A 291 -18.81 -15.50 -9.63
C VAL A 291 -19.09 -16.83 -8.98
N ALA A 292 -19.93 -16.85 -7.95
CA ALA A 292 -20.47 -18.04 -7.32
C ALA A 292 -21.22 -18.94 -8.28
N ALA A 293 -22.13 -18.36 -9.03
CA ALA A 293 -22.98 -19.10 -9.97
C ALA A 293 -22.19 -19.73 -11.12
N VAL A 294 -21.10 -19.06 -11.56
CA VAL A 294 -20.23 -19.53 -12.65
C VAL A 294 -19.17 -20.54 -12.16
N GLY A 295 -18.71 -20.43 -10.91
CA GLY A 295 -17.64 -21.24 -10.34
C GLY A 295 -18.06 -22.02 -9.08
N TRP A 296 -19.34 -22.41 -8.96
CA TRP A 296 -19.92 -23.02 -7.75
C TRP A 296 -19.10 -24.17 -7.17
N GLN A 297 -18.62 -25.08 -8.02
CA GLN A 297 -17.87 -26.25 -7.54
C GLN A 297 -16.44 -25.92 -7.10
N GLU A 298 -15.79 -24.91 -7.69
CA GLU A 298 -14.39 -24.61 -7.44
C GLU A 298 -14.15 -23.31 -6.63
N GLY A 299 -15.13 -22.41 -6.55
CA GLY A 299 -15.03 -21.13 -5.80
C GLY A 299 -15.88 -21.12 -4.53
N LEU A 300 -17.22 -21.05 -4.69
CA LEU A 300 -18.15 -20.91 -3.56
C LEU A 300 -18.53 -22.22 -2.90
N GLY A 301 -18.51 -23.33 -3.63
CA GLY A 301 -18.67 -24.65 -3.02
C GLY A 301 -17.64 -24.88 -1.91
N ARG A 302 -16.41 -24.34 -2.08
CA ARG A 302 -15.38 -24.34 -1.04
C ARG A 302 -15.61 -23.31 0.07
N LEU A 303 -16.27 -22.18 -0.21
CA LEU A 303 -16.67 -21.24 0.86
C LEU A 303 -17.66 -21.89 1.84
N LEU A 304 -18.48 -22.79 1.33
CA LEU A 304 -19.52 -23.49 2.08
C LEU A 304 -19.08 -24.88 2.57
N SER A 305 -18.08 -25.51 1.94
CA SER A 305 -17.54 -26.81 2.34
C SER A 305 -16.27 -26.64 3.18
N THR A 306 -16.30 -27.09 4.41
CA THR A 306 -15.12 -27.33 5.24
C THR A 306 -14.43 -28.62 4.77
N ASN A 307 -13.41 -28.52 3.91
CA ASN A 307 -12.59 -29.68 3.57
C ASN A 307 -11.46 -29.88 4.58
N ALA A 308 -11.21 -31.14 4.93
CA ALA A 308 -10.18 -31.56 5.88
C ALA A 308 -8.72 -31.19 5.46
N ALA A 309 -8.52 -30.73 4.22
CA ALA A 309 -7.22 -30.28 3.71
C ALA A 309 -6.92 -28.79 4.03
N ASP A 310 -7.94 -27.98 4.34
CA ASP A 310 -7.70 -26.66 4.94
C ASP A 310 -7.37 -26.90 6.41
N VAL A 311 -6.31 -26.30 6.92
CA VAL A 311 -6.07 -26.20 8.37
C VAL A 311 -7.42 -25.89 9.00
N SER A 312 -8.00 -26.85 9.71
CA SER A 312 -9.37 -26.75 10.16
C SER A 312 -9.52 -25.48 10.99
N TRP A 313 -10.64 -24.78 10.90
CA TRP A 313 -10.89 -23.60 11.74
C TRP A 313 -10.61 -23.90 13.23
N GLY A 314 -10.91 -25.11 13.67
CA GLY A 314 -10.54 -25.59 15.01
C GLY A 314 -9.05 -25.62 15.28
N ALA A 315 -8.19 -26.00 14.32
CA ALA A 315 -6.77 -25.96 14.49
C ALA A 315 -6.23 -24.52 14.58
N ARG A 316 -6.76 -23.60 13.77
CA ARG A 316 -6.41 -22.15 13.86
C ARG A 316 -6.81 -21.54 15.20
N LEU A 317 -7.98 -21.89 15.74
CA LEU A 317 -8.40 -21.39 17.06
C LEU A 317 -7.48 -21.90 18.18
N ARG A 318 -7.05 -23.17 18.10
CA ARG A 318 -6.06 -23.71 19.07
C ARG A 318 -4.69 -23.05 18.92
N GLU A 319 -4.26 -22.84 17.70
CA GLU A 319 -3.02 -22.09 17.42
C GLU A 319 -3.09 -20.67 17.98
N TYR A 320 -4.20 -19.94 17.75
CA TYR A 320 -4.38 -18.59 18.30
C TYR A 320 -4.34 -18.59 19.83
N GLY A 321 -4.98 -19.60 20.47
CA GLY A 321 -4.90 -19.76 21.91
C GLY A 321 -3.47 -19.95 22.40
N ALA A 322 -2.73 -20.87 21.80
CA ALA A 322 -1.33 -21.14 22.11
C ALA A 322 -0.43 -19.89 21.81
N ALA A 323 -0.67 -19.19 20.70
CA ALA A 323 0.07 -17.98 20.38
C ALA A 323 -0.16 -16.87 21.41
N LEU A 324 -1.39 -16.73 21.93
CA LEU A 324 -1.69 -15.81 23.05
C LEU A 324 -1.02 -16.24 24.37
N ASP A 325 -0.91 -17.55 24.64
CA ASP A 325 -0.16 -18.05 25.80
C ASP A 325 1.33 -17.76 25.64
N LEU A 326 1.87 -17.85 24.44
CA LEU A 326 3.23 -17.42 24.16
C LEU A 326 3.43 -15.92 24.40
N TRP A 327 2.52 -15.07 23.89
CA TRP A 327 2.56 -13.64 24.16
C TRP A 327 2.51 -13.30 25.66
N ARG A 328 1.68 -13.97 26.45
CA ARG A 328 1.58 -13.73 27.91
C ARG A 328 2.90 -13.96 28.65
N ARG A 329 3.81 -14.77 28.10
CA ARG A 329 5.18 -14.95 28.65
C ARG A 329 6.11 -13.79 28.32
N PHE A 330 5.84 -13.03 27.22
CA PHE A 330 6.66 -11.93 26.71
C PHE A 330 5.82 -10.68 26.36
N PRO A 331 4.99 -10.15 27.26
CA PRO A 331 3.93 -9.23 26.89
C PRO A 331 4.43 -7.87 26.39
N ALA A 332 5.52 -7.34 26.92
CA ALA A 332 6.01 -6.00 26.60
C ALA A 332 6.72 -5.94 25.26
N THR A 333 7.68 -6.83 25.05
CA THR A 333 8.60 -6.81 23.90
C THR A 333 8.39 -7.95 22.90
N GLY A 334 7.53 -8.92 23.20
CA GLY A 334 7.39 -10.14 22.40
C GLY A 334 8.60 -11.06 22.49
N THR A 335 8.60 -12.11 21.69
CA THR A 335 9.66 -13.14 21.62
C THR A 335 10.86 -12.72 20.77
N GLY A 336 10.80 -11.56 20.12
CA GLY A 336 11.71 -11.06 19.10
C GLY A 336 11.03 -11.02 17.72
N LEU A 337 11.15 -9.92 16.98
CA LEU A 337 10.56 -9.77 15.66
C LEU A 337 10.88 -10.96 14.74
N GLY A 338 9.84 -11.52 14.09
CA GLY A 338 9.98 -12.62 13.14
C GLY A 338 10.39 -13.97 13.74
N THR A 339 10.28 -14.16 15.07
CA THR A 339 10.67 -15.39 15.76
C THR A 339 9.51 -16.35 16.00
N PHE A 340 8.33 -16.13 15.42
CA PHE A 340 7.17 -16.97 15.70
C PHE A 340 7.49 -18.46 15.52
N ARG A 341 8.03 -18.81 14.36
CA ARG A 341 8.46 -20.21 14.06
C ARG A 341 9.41 -20.78 15.10
N ASP A 342 10.35 -19.96 15.59
CA ASP A 342 11.40 -20.40 16.50
C ASP A 342 10.85 -20.54 17.95
N ALA A 343 9.86 -19.71 18.30
CA ALA A 343 9.30 -19.60 19.65
C ALA A 343 8.04 -20.45 19.88
N PHE A 344 7.22 -20.68 18.84
CA PHE A 344 5.94 -21.38 18.96
C PHE A 344 6.06 -22.80 19.52
N PRO A 345 7.11 -23.58 19.23
CA PRO A 345 7.30 -24.90 19.85
C PRO A 345 7.30 -24.92 21.38
N LEU A 346 7.57 -23.78 22.05
CA LEU A 346 7.49 -23.66 23.53
C LEU A 346 6.07 -23.83 24.08
N VAL A 347 5.05 -23.66 23.24
CA VAL A 347 3.63 -23.68 23.62
C VAL A 347 2.77 -24.50 22.66
N GLN A 348 3.37 -25.07 21.63
CA GLN A 348 2.65 -25.82 20.60
C GLN A 348 1.89 -26.99 21.22
N PRO A 349 0.56 -27.05 21.08
CA PRO A 349 -0.24 -28.18 21.51
C PRO A 349 0.20 -29.46 20.80
N THR A 350 0.18 -30.58 21.51
CA THR A 350 0.66 -31.90 20.99
C THR A 350 -0.18 -32.42 19.82
N ASP A 351 -1.40 -31.97 19.69
CA ASP A 351 -2.31 -32.32 18.59
C ASP A 351 -2.13 -31.43 17.35
N LEU A 352 -1.37 -30.32 17.45
CA LEU A 352 -0.96 -29.50 16.31
C LEU A 352 0.40 -29.98 15.79
N GLN A 353 0.35 -30.83 14.77
CA GLN A 353 1.55 -31.43 14.17
C GLN A 353 2.24 -30.46 13.18
N GLY A 354 3.54 -30.68 12.93
CA GLY A 354 4.33 -29.98 11.92
C GLY A 354 4.93 -28.65 12.40
N THR A 355 5.57 -27.94 11.47
CA THR A 355 6.21 -26.64 11.73
C THR A 355 5.28 -25.51 11.35
N TRP A 356 4.94 -24.67 12.30
CA TRP A 356 4.14 -23.47 12.12
C TRP A 356 5.07 -22.28 11.85
N TRP A 357 5.06 -21.79 10.61
CA TRP A 357 5.96 -20.72 10.17
C TRP A 357 5.50 -19.35 10.64
N HIS A 358 4.20 -19.11 10.56
CA HIS A 358 3.51 -17.88 10.93
C HIS A 358 2.21 -18.25 11.62
N PRO A 359 1.71 -17.42 12.54
CA PRO A 359 0.32 -17.51 12.97
C PRO A 359 -0.57 -17.14 11.79
N HIS A 360 -1.79 -17.67 11.74
CA HIS A 360 -2.72 -17.33 10.67
C HIS A 360 -3.33 -15.93 10.91
N GLY A 361 -2.46 -14.93 11.12
CA GLY A 361 -2.80 -13.53 11.35
C GLY A 361 -1.56 -12.69 11.59
N ASP A 362 -1.21 -11.78 10.66
CA ASP A 362 -0.04 -10.90 10.79
C ASP A 362 -0.14 -9.98 12.02
N LEU A 363 -1.36 -9.56 12.41
CA LEU A 363 -1.56 -8.77 13.62
C LEU A 363 -1.21 -9.56 14.88
N LEU A 364 -1.55 -10.85 14.92
CA LEU A 364 -1.17 -11.74 16.01
C LEU A 364 0.35 -11.98 16.03
N GLU A 365 0.99 -12.10 14.86
CA GLU A 365 2.44 -12.24 14.76
C GLU A 365 3.16 -11.03 15.35
N VAL A 366 2.71 -9.81 15.02
CA VAL A 366 3.28 -8.59 15.61
C VAL A 366 3.09 -8.58 17.13
N LEU A 367 1.93 -8.98 17.64
CA LEU A 367 1.67 -9.06 19.07
C LEU A 367 2.61 -10.06 19.77
N VAL A 368 2.78 -11.25 19.21
CA VAL A 368 3.62 -12.30 19.79
C VAL A 368 5.09 -11.95 19.72
N THR A 369 5.56 -11.40 18.57
CA THR A 369 6.99 -11.22 18.31
C THR A 369 7.53 -9.84 18.68
N ALA A 370 6.69 -8.80 18.67
CA ALA A 370 7.07 -7.44 19.05
C ALA A 370 6.39 -6.94 20.34
N GLY A 371 5.46 -7.70 20.90
CA GLY A 371 4.73 -7.37 22.12
C GLY A 371 3.86 -6.13 21.97
N LEU A 372 3.43 -5.59 23.12
CA LEU A 372 2.65 -4.36 23.16
C LEU A 372 3.42 -3.16 22.61
N ALA A 373 4.75 -3.15 22.71
CA ALA A 373 5.59 -2.11 22.12
C ALA A 373 5.43 -2.05 20.59
N GLY A 374 5.51 -3.21 19.91
CA GLY A 374 5.34 -3.30 18.47
C GLY A 374 3.92 -2.93 18.02
N VAL A 375 2.90 -3.40 18.74
CA VAL A 375 1.49 -3.07 18.47
C VAL A 375 1.24 -1.57 18.61
N ALA A 376 1.78 -0.92 19.66
CA ALA A 376 1.64 0.52 19.85
C ALA A 376 2.28 1.33 18.72
N LEU A 377 3.48 0.94 18.28
CA LEU A 377 4.16 1.58 17.14
C LEU A 377 3.35 1.44 15.85
N LEU A 378 2.89 0.23 15.54
CA LEU A 378 2.06 -0.03 14.34
C LEU A 378 0.76 0.77 14.40
N ALA A 379 0.06 0.74 15.53
CA ALA A 379 -1.18 1.48 15.74
C ALA A 379 -0.99 3.00 15.58
N ALA A 380 0.08 3.57 16.12
CA ALA A 380 0.40 4.99 15.97
C ALA A 380 0.64 5.37 14.48
N GLY A 381 1.39 4.55 13.74
CA GLY A 381 1.62 4.75 12.31
C GLY A 381 0.34 4.68 11.49
N LEU A 382 -0.48 3.65 11.71
CA LEU A 382 -1.75 3.45 11.02
C LEU A 382 -2.77 4.55 11.36
N TRP A 383 -2.85 4.96 12.62
CA TRP A 383 -3.69 6.07 13.07
C TRP A 383 -3.32 7.37 12.37
N GLY A 384 -2.02 7.75 12.40
CA GLY A 384 -1.54 8.97 11.77
C GLY A 384 -1.80 9.00 10.27
N LEU A 385 -1.58 7.87 9.58
CA LEU A 385 -1.87 7.75 8.15
C LEU A 385 -3.37 7.85 7.87
N THR A 386 -4.20 7.11 8.61
CA THR A 386 -5.66 7.13 8.44
C THR A 386 -6.24 8.51 8.68
N ALA A 387 -5.86 9.18 9.76
CA ALA A 387 -6.27 10.54 10.07
C ALA A 387 -5.90 11.52 8.96
N ARG A 388 -4.69 11.39 8.42
CA ARG A 388 -4.21 12.18 7.27
C ARG A 388 -5.05 11.95 6.01
N LEU A 389 -5.31 10.69 5.64
CA LEU A 389 -6.09 10.35 4.45
C LEU A 389 -7.54 10.83 4.56
N LEU A 390 -8.14 10.72 5.75
CA LEU A 390 -9.48 11.27 6.03
C LEU A 390 -9.50 12.80 5.92
N ALA A 391 -8.45 13.49 6.38
CA ALA A 391 -8.31 14.94 6.22
C ALA A 391 -8.27 15.34 4.74
N VAL A 392 -7.56 14.59 3.87
CA VAL A 392 -7.54 14.82 2.42
C VAL A 392 -8.93 14.68 1.81
N LEU A 393 -9.71 13.68 2.22
CA LEU A 393 -11.10 13.51 1.73
C LEU A 393 -12.01 14.64 2.18
N ARG A 394 -11.94 15.07 3.46
CA ARG A 394 -12.80 16.11 4.04
C ARG A 394 -12.51 17.51 3.49
N ALA A 395 -11.25 17.82 3.21
CA ALA A 395 -10.83 19.15 2.76
C ALA A 395 -11.27 19.52 1.33
N GLY A 396 -11.93 18.62 0.59
CA GLY A 396 -12.49 18.93 -0.72
C GLY A 396 -11.47 19.29 -1.81
N GLY A 397 -10.23 18.79 -1.68
CA GLY A 397 -9.12 19.02 -2.60
C GLY A 397 -9.33 18.48 -4.02
N ARG A 398 -8.26 18.45 -4.82
CA ARG A 398 -8.30 17.95 -6.20
C ARG A 398 -8.73 16.48 -6.23
N SER A 399 -9.50 16.11 -7.25
CA SER A 399 -10.07 14.77 -7.40
C SER A 399 -9.01 13.64 -7.41
N GLU A 400 -7.79 13.93 -7.88
CA GLU A 400 -6.66 12.99 -7.91
C GLU A 400 -6.09 12.71 -6.51
N ASP A 401 -6.00 13.73 -5.64
CA ASP A 401 -5.54 13.56 -4.25
C ASP A 401 -6.58 12.77 -3.46
N ARG A 402 -7.87 13.05 -3.70
CA ARG A 402 -8.99 12.34 -3.08
C ARG A 402 -9.09 10.88 -3.55
N ALA A 403 -8.84 10.62 -4.85
CA ALA A 403 -8.78 9.25 -5.39
C ALA A 403 -7.66 8.44 -4.73
N ALA A 404 -6.48 9.05 -4.53
CA ALA A 404 -5.38 8.38 -3.83
C ALA A 404 -5.70 8.09 -2.36
N ALA A 405 -6.33 9.04 -1.65
CA ALA A 405 -6.76 8.84 -0.27
C ALA A 405 -7.85 7.75 -0.17
N LEU A 406 -8.82 7.76 -1.09
CA LEU A 406 -9.87 6.75 -1.16
C LEU A 406 -9.30 5.34 -1.43
N ALA A 407 -8.33 5.23 -2.36
CA ALA A 407 -7.64 3.99 -2.64
C ALA A 407 -6.91 3.46 -1.40
N ALA A 408 -6.10 4.30 -0.75
CA ALA A 408 -5.32 3.91 0.42
C ALA A 408 -6.19 3.52 1.62
N LEU A 409 -7.31 4.22 1.86
CA LEU A 409 -8.26 3.84 2.91
C LEU A 409 -8.92 2.49 2.60
N GLY A 410 -9.27 2.22 1.33
CA GLY A 410 -9.76 0.92 0.93
C GLY A 410 -8.73 -0.19 1.16
N VAL A 411 -7.45 0.05 0.81
CA VAL A 411 -6.34 -0.89 1.08
C VAL A 411 -6.20 -1.15 2.58
N LEU A 412 -6.21 -0.11 3.41
CA LEU A 412 -6.12 -0.29 4.88
C LEU A 412 -7.28 -1.10 5.45
N VAL A 413 -8.50 -0.91 4.95
CA VAL A 413 -9.66 -1.70 5.38
C VAL A 413 -9.54 -3.15 4.93
N SER A 414 -9.16 -3.40 3.67
CA SER A 414 -8.93 -4.75 3.15
C SER A 414 -7.96 -5.52 4.03
N LEU A 415 -6.79 -4.91 4.26
CA LEU A 415 -5.73 -5.54 5.05
C LEU A 415 -6.12 -5.73 6.51
N ALA A 416 -6.79 -4.76 7.14
CA ALA A 416 -7.25 -4.91 8.52
C ALA A 416 -8.16 -6.14 8.71
N VAL A 417 -8.94 -6.48 7.67
CA VAL A 417 -9.81 -7.68 7.69
C VAL A 417 -9.01 -8.94 7.37
N HIS A 418 -8.20 -8.93 6.31
CA HIS A 418 -7.51 -10.15 5.86
C HIS A 418 -6.39 -10.56 6.79
N GLU A 419 -5.55 -9.62 7.22
CA GLU A 419 -4.37 -9.90 8.07
C GLU A 419 -4.73 -10.24 9.53
N GLY A 420 -6.01 -10.12 9.90
CA GLY A 420 -6.58 -10.72 11.11
C GLY A 420 -6.93 -12.20 10.95
N LEU A 421 -6.97 -12.72 9.72
CA LEU A 421 -7.43 -14.08 9.37
C LEU A 421 -6.39 -14.90 8.61
N ASP A 422 -5.32 -14.28 8.11
CA ASP A 422 -4.21 -14.89 7.37
C ASP A 422 -2.92 -14.05 7.52
N PHE A 423 -1.83 -14.39 6.83
CA PHE A 423 -0.50 -13.78 6.96
C PHE A 423 0.06 -13.32 5.60
N GLY A 424 -0.69 -12.50 4.89
CA GLY A 424 -0.34 -11.98 3.55
C GLY A 424 0.86 -11.03 3.54
N LEU A 425 1.06 -10.25 4.60
CA LEU A 425 2.15 -9.28 4.72
C LEU A 425 3.47 -9.90 5.16
N SER A 426 3.47 -11.13 5.65
CA SER A 426 4.70 -11.91 5.85
C SER A 426 5.43 -12.20 4.53
N MET A 427 4.76 -11.98 3.37
CA MET A 427 5.40 -12.00 2.05
C MET A 427 6.06 -10.66 1.78
N PRO A 428 7.42 -10.58 1.64
CA PRO A 428 8.14 -9.32 1.44
C PRO A 428 7.63 -8.50 0.25
N GLY A 429 7.22 -9.17 -0.84
CA GLY A 429 6.64 -8.53 -2.02
C GLY A 429 5.35 -7.78 -1.70
N ASN A 430 4.47 -8.35 -0.88
CA ASN A 430 3.24 -7.73 -0.43
C ASN A 430 3.53 -6.54 0.51
N ALA A 431 4.42 -6.74 1.49
CA ALA A 431 4.79 -5.70 2.45
C ALA A 431 5.39 -4.45 1.76
N VAL A 432 6.29 -4.65 0.79
CA VAL A 432 6.88 -3.54 0.01
C VAL A 432 5.83 -2.89 -0.90
N THR A 433 4.96 -3.66 -1.54
CA THR A 433 3.87 -3.11 -2.36
C THR A 433 2.95 -2.23 -1.53
N LEU A 434 2.57 -2.69 -0.34
CA LEU A 434 1.81 -1.90 0.63
C LEU A 434 2.52 -0.61 1.01
N ALA A 435 3.79 -0.71 1.39
CA ALA A 435 4.60 0.45 1.80
C ALA A 435 4.67 1.51 0.69
N VAL A 436 4.87 1.09 -0.56
CA VAL A 436 4.89 2.02 -1.73
C VAL A 436 3.53 2.66 -1.96
N LEU A 437 2.44 1.89 -1.93
CA LEU A 437 1.08 2.42 -2.13
C LEU A 437 0.72 3.46 -1.05
N LEU A 438 0.93 3.10 0.21
CA LEU A 438 0.58 3.96 1.34
C LEU A 438 1.49 5.17 1.43
N GLY A 439 2.80 5.03 1.16
CA GLY A 439 3.74 6.14 1.10
C GLY A 439 3.38 7.14 0.01
N ALA A 440 3.06 6.67 -1.20
CA ALA A 440 2.62 7.54 -2.28
C ALA A 440 1.31 8.27 -1.94
N ALA A 441 0.38 7.61 -1.26
CA ALA A 441 -0.89 8.21 -0.84
C ALA A 441 -0.74 9.22 0.30
N ALA A 442 0.20 9.00 1.23
CA ALA A 442 0.51 9.94 2.32
C ALA A 442 0.93 11.32 1.81
N ALA A 443 1.51 11.39 0.60
CA ALA A 443 1.88 12.63 -0.09
C ALA A 443 0.68 13.39 -0.70
N ALA A 444 -0.55 12.87 -0.64
CA ALA A 444 -1.74 13.56 -1.13
C ALA A 444 -1.97 14.87 -0.36
N ARG A 445 -2.34 15.94 -1.09
CA ARG A 445 -2.42 17.28 -0.50
C ARG A 445 -3.81 17.58 0.06
N VAL A 446 -3.85 18.10 1.28
CA VAL A 446 -5.02 18.78 1.84
C VAL A 446 -5.14 20.14 1.15
N ARG A 447 -6.34 20.57 0.84
CA ARG A 447 -6.58 21.93 0.37
C ARG A 447 -6.39 22.89 1.54
N GLU A 448 -5.42 23.81 1.42
CA GLU A 448 -5.29 24.93 2.34
C GLU A 448 -6.52 25.83 2.18
N SER A 449 -7.14 26.24 3.27
CA SER A 449 -8.27 27.15 3.21
C SER A 449 -7.74 28.52 2.73
N SER A 450 -8.50 29.21 1.88
CA SER A 450 -8.14 30.55 1.37
C SER A 450 -7.94 31.57 2.50
N ALA A 451 -8.42 31.29 3.71
CA ALA A 451 -8.23 32.11 4.89
C ALA A 451 -6.77 32.09 5.42
N GLU A 452 -6.09 30.93 5.35
CA GLU A 452 -4.68 30.85 5.80
C GLU A 452 -3.72 31.54 4.84
N LEU A 453 -4.04 31.54 3.53
CA LEU A 453 -3.28 32.31 2.53
C LEU A 453 -3.48 33.82 2.66
N GLY A 454 -4.62 34.26 3.21
CA GLY A 454 -4.90 35.68 3.50
C GLY A 454 -4.07 36.21 4.66
N HIS A 455 -3.87 35.41 5.70
CA HIS A 455 -3.08 35.82 6.87
C HIS A 455 -1.57 35.81 6.59
N ALA A 456 -1.06 34.85 5.81
CA ALA A 456 0.34 34.82 5.42
C ALA A 456 0.77 35.93 4.45
N ARG A 457 -0.19 36.66 3.85
CA ARG A 457 0.04 37.85 3.01
C ARG A 457 -0.16 39.19 3.74
N GLN A 458 -0.62 39.15 4.98
CA GLN A 458 -0.93 40.36 5.76
C GLN A 458 0.08 40.71 6.84
N ASP A 459 1.18 39.97 6.98
CA ASP A 459 2.34 40.45 7.74
C ASP A 459 3.33 41.17 6.80
N PRO A 460 3.19 42.48 6.57
CA PRO A 460 4.30 43.26 6.05
C PRO A 460 5.33 43.31 7.19
N ALA A 461 6.54 42.84 6.91
CA ALA A 461 7.68 43.10 7.79
C ALA A 461 7.70 44.61 8.14
N PRO A 462 7.97 44.95 9.40
CA PRO A 462 8.10 46.37 9.74
C PRO A 462 9.24 46.95 8.91
N VAL A 463 8.87 47.82 7.98
CA VAL A 463 9.85 48.64 7.24
C VAL A 463 10.39 49.65 8.26
N GLU A 464 11.58 49.38 8.75
CA GLU A 464 12.35 50.43 9.43
C GLU A 464 12.43 51.65 8.50
N ALA A 465 11.91 52.76 8.98
CA ALA A 465 11.94 54.03 8.29
C ALA A 465 13.36 54.47 8.05
N LEU A 466 13.90 54.19 6.87
CA LEU A 466 15.09 54.86 6.37
C LEU A 466 14.66 56.29 5.95
N GLU A 467 15.10 57.28 6.72
CA GLU A 467 15.02 58.70 6.41
C GLU A 467 15.56 58.94 5.01
N LEU A 468 14.64 59.29 4.08
CA LEU A 468 15.02 59.76 2.75
C LEU A 468 15.43 61.20 2.84
N GLN A 469 16.73 61.44 2.72
CA GLN A 469 17.27 62.76 2.40
C GLN A 469 16.71 63.27 1.08
N HIS A 470 16.38 64.57 1.09
CA HIS A 470 15.85 65.30 -0.06
C HIS A 470 16.74 65.14 -1.31
N VAL A 471 16.14 64.63 -2.38
CA VAL A 471 16.68 64.73 -3.76
C VAL A 471 15.72 65.57 -4.59
N GLU A 472 16.25 66.67 -5.15
CA GLU A 472 15.58 67.60 -6.04
C GLU A 472 15.06 66.91 -7.31
N PRO A 473 13.90 67.32 -7.87
CA PRO A 473 13.35 66.72 -9.06
C PRO A 473 14.03 67.20 -10.35
N ALA A 474 14.43 66.24 -11.20
CA ALA A 474 14.99 66.51 -12.53
C ALA A 474 13.84 66.87 -13.55
N PRO A 475 14.14 67.65 -14.61
CA PRO A 475 13.11 68.27 -15.46
C PRO A 475 12.39 67.31 -16.40
N GLU A 476 11.10 67.57 -16.57
CA GLU A 476 10.15 66.84 -17.45
C GLU A 476 10.59 66.81 -18.92
N ARG A 477 10.78 65.60 -19.46
CA ARG A 477 10.88 65.41 -20.93
C ARG A 477 9.48 65.27 -21.53
N ARG A 478 9.09 66.25 -22.38
CA ARG A 478 7.88 66.26 -23.19
C ARG A 478 7.73 65.02 -24.06
N ARG A 479 6.64 64.30 -23.88
CA ARG A 479 6.22 63.17 -24.76
C ARG A 479 5.68 63.70 -26.08
N ARG A 480 6.22 63.21 -27.21
CA ARG A 480 5.66 63.44 -28.57
C ARG A 480 4.46 62.51 -28.81
N PRO A 481 3.37 62.93 -29.52
CA PRO A 481 2.21 62.12 -29.78
C PRO A 481 2.45 61.11 -30.89
N LYS A 482 1.95 59.87 -30.69
CA LYS A 482 1.95 58.78 -31.69
C LYS A 482 0.90 59.06 -32.77
N ARG A 483 1.34 59.13 -34.03
CA ARG A 483 0.52 59.24 -35.25
C ARG A 483 -0.33 57.96 -35.42
N ARG A 484 -1.66 58.18 -35.53
CA ARG A 484 -2.64 57.20 -36.02
C ARG A 484 -2.40 56.95 -37.52
N ARG A 485 -2.15 55.70 -37.95
CA ARG A 485 -2.29 55.31 -39.35
C ARG A 485 -3.71 54.78 -39.56
N ARG A 486 -4.42 55.48 -40.46
CA ARG A 486 -5.69 55.10 -41.05
C ARG A 486 -5.45 54.00 -42.09
N GLY A 487 -6.24 52.92 -42.04
CA GLY A 487 -6.23 51.90 -43.06
C GLY A 487 -6.99 52.31 -44.29
N SER A 488 -6.52 51.90 -45.43
CA SER A 488 -7.26 51.92 -46.70
C SER A 488 -7.77 50.52 -47.04
N ARG A 489 -9.07 50.48 -47.34
CA ARG A 489 -9.74 49.33 -47.95
C ARG A 489 -9.23 49.17 -49.37
N GLY A 490 -8.83 47.97 -49.77
CA GLY A 490 -8.63 47.52 -51.13
C GLY A 490 -9.41 46.23 -51.33
N ARG A 491 -10.44 46.33 -52.13
CA ARG A 491 -11.23 45.27 -52.75
C ARG A 491 -10.47 44.82 -53.99
N LEU A 492 -10.25 43.55 -54.21
CA LEU A 492 -10.03 42.99 -55.53
C LEU A 492 -10.61 41.57 -55.56
N ASP A 493 -11.48 41.43 -56.53
CA ASP A 493 -12.12 40.19 -57.02
C ASP A 493 -11.07 39.34 -57.74
N GLY A 494 -11.28 38.02 -57.77
CA GLY A 494 -10.44 37.16 -58.61
C GLY A 494 -10.68 35.67 -58.38
N GLU A 495 -11.67 35.16 -59.10
CA GLU A 495 -11.69 33.88 -59.86
C GLU A 495 -11.27 32.56 -59.21
N VAL A 496 -12.23 31.67 -59.24
CA VAL A 496 -12.20 30.22 -59.06
C VAL A 496 -11.62 29.54 -60.29
N PRO A 497 -10.84 28.47 -60.20
CA PRO A 497 -10.91 27.41 -61.19
C PRO A 497 -11.37 26.09 -60.55
N GLN A 498 -12.43 25.56 -61.12
CA GLN A 498 -12.91 24.19 -61.04
C GLN A 498 -11.82 23.21 -61.53
N ARG A 499 -11.65 22.06 -60.84
CA ARG A 499 -11.17 20.87 -61.44
C ARG A 499 -12.09 19.66 -61.17
N ARG A 500 -12.37 18.98 -62.25
CA ARG A 500 -13.24 17.83 -62.47
C ARG A 500 -12.71 16.53 -61.79
N PRO A 501 -13.62 15.55 -61.64
CA PRO A 501 -13.30 14.25 -61.01
C PRO A 501 -12.70 13.29 -62.03
N VAL A 502 -11.94 12.31 -61.52
CA VAL A 502 -11.54 11.10 -62.23
C VAL A 502 -11.91 9.91 -61.38
N GLU A 503 -12.85 9.13 -61.89
CA GLU A 503 -13.06 7.71 -61.61
C GLU A 503 -12.19 6.88 -62.61
N PRO A 504 -12.09 5.59 -62.43
CA PRO A 504 -12.80 4.65 -61.58
C PRO A 504 -11.98 4.10 -60.38
#